data_1b085e66ccb1bf91f4e8c4775c85f359
#
_entry.id   1b085e66ccb1bf91f4e8c4775c85f359
#
_cell.length_a   1.000
_cell.length_b   1.000
_cell.length_c   1.000
_cell.angle_alpha   90.00
_cell.angle_beta   90.00
_cell.angle_gamma   90.00
#
_symmetry.space_group_name_H-M   'P 1'
#
loop_
_entity.id
_entity.type
_entity.pdbx_description
1 polymer ?
#
loop_
_entity_poly.entity_id
_entity_poly.type
_entity_poly.pdbx_seq_one_letter_code
_entity_poly.pdbx_strand_id
1 'polypeptide(L)'
;WEARTLWGSLVNVSRNLAVKTRQFVAPEGPQLDRMRDLIISFSYALKDHLRGEPHITNKLSVQVPENIKHTPNFLASQMYAELKKWNHADQLTGEEFWAMDREAHMFLEICGACERIKSTLMSRSWRIVTRQCIILYLLLTPWALVEEFGYWTVPVTVVGAYFLISGEAIAHYVESPFGIREDHLDLDGLCAKIEESVKEICDT
;
A
#
# COMPACT_ATOMS: atom_id res chain seq x y z
N TRP A 1 4.79 9.43 -2.91
CA TRP A 1 3.71 10.30 -2.45
C TRP A 1 2.34 9.65 -2.65
N GLU A 2 2.01 9.21 -3.87
CA GLU A 2 0.71 8.59 -4.19
C GLU A 2 0.37 7.39 -3.30
N ALA A 3 1.32 6.47 -3.08
CA ALA A 3 1.14 5.32 -2.20
C ALA A 3 0.74 5.73 -0.77
N ARG A 4 1.36 6.77 -0.23
CA ARG A 4 1.05 7.30 1.11
C ARG A 4 -0.35 7.89 1.16
N THR A 5 -0.77 8.59 0.12
CA THR A 5 -2.13 9.16 0.01
C THR A 5 -3.17 8.05 -0.05
N LEU A 6 -2.95 7.00 -0.84
CA LEU A 6 -3.86 5.86 -0.95
C LEU A 6 -4.03 5.12 0.39
N TRP A 7 -2.94 4.87 1.12
CA TRP A 7 -3.01 4.25 2.43
C TRP A 7 -3.66 5.14 3.48
N GLY A 8 -3.45 6.47 3.42
CA GLY A 8 -4.19 7.43 4.23
C GLY A 8 -5.69 7.40 3.93
N SER A 9 -6.07 7.27 2.66
CA SER A 9 -7.47 7.08 2.26
C SER A 9 -8.04 5.75 2.77
N LEU A 10 -7.25 4.66 2.76
CA LEU A 10 -7.68 3.37 3.32
C LEU A 10 -8.01 3.49 4.82
N VAL A 11 -7.18 4.20 5.59
CA VAL A 11 -7.46 4.46 7.01
C VAL A 11 -8.82 5.16 7.19
N ASN A 12 -9.09 6.19 6.37
CA ASN A 12 -10.34 6.95 6.47
C ASN A 12 -11.56 6.12 6.06
N VAL A 13 -11.46 5.38 4.96
CA VAL A 13 -12.54 4.51 4.46
C VAL A 13 -12.85 3.41 5.47
N SER A 14 -11.83 2.81 6.09
CA SER A 14 -11.98 1.79 7.14
C SER A 14 -12.77 2.33 8.33
N ARG A 15 -12.43 3.53 8.79
CA ARG A 15 -13.16 4.21 9.87
C ARG A 15 -14.60 4.53 9.48
N ASN A 16 -14.79 5.09 8.28
CA ASN A 16 -16.13 5.45 7.79
C ASN A 16 -17.04 4.24 7.70
N LEU A 17 -16.54 3.11 7.16
CA LEU A 17 -17.31 1.89 7.06
C LEU A 17 -17.64 1.31 8.44
N ALA A 18 -16.70 1.32 9.39
CA ALA A 18 -16.94 0.87 10.76
C ALA A 18 -17.99 1.72 11.48
N VAL A 19 -17.90 3.06 11.39
CA VAL A 19 -18.89 3.98 11.96
C VAL A 19 -20.28 3.75 11.34
N LYS A 20 -20.37 3.63 10.03
CA LYS A 20 -21.64 3.39 9.33
C LYS A 20 -22.24 2.03 9.70
N THR A 21 -21.42 0.98 9.80
CA THR A 21 -21.90 -0.34 10.23
C THR A 21 -22.51 -0.25 11.61
N ARG A 22 -21.86 0.42 12.54
CA ARG A 22 -22.34 0.57 13.90
C ARG A 22 -23.62 1.40 13.99
N GLN A 23 -23.71 2.48 13.23
CA GLN A 23 -24.84 3.40 13.30
C GLN A 23 -26.07 2.91 12.53
N PHE A 24 -25.89 2.23 11.41
CA PHE A 24 -26.99 1.87 10.52
C PHE A 24 -27.49 0.44 10.72
N VAL A 25 -26.58 -0.50 11.04
CA VAL A 25 -26.93 -1.93 11.09
C VAL A 25 -27.10 -2.43 12.52
N ALA A 26 -26.07 -2.35 13.33
CA ALA A 26 -26.09 -2.86 14.69
C ALA A 26 -25.08 -2.11 15.56
N PRO A 27 -25.51 -1.55 16.70
CA PRO A 27 -24.59 -0.91 17.64
C PRO A 27 -23.66 -1.92 18.33
N GLU A 28 -24.08 -3.18 18.44
CA GLU A 28 -23.33 -4.28 19.08
C GLU A 28 -23.68 -5.62 18.45
N GLY A 29 -22.78 -6.60 18.59
CA GLY A 29 -23.06 -7.99 18.28
C GLY A 29 -22.30 -8.55 17.07
N PRO A 30 -22.59 -9.81 16.68
CA PRO A 30 -21.78 -10.58 15.73
C PRO A 30 -21.70 -9.97 14.32
N GLN A 31 -22.66 -9.12 13.94
CA GLN A 31 -22.66 -8.46 12.64
C GLN A 31 -21.60 -7.35 12.59
N LEU A 32 -21.51 -6.54 13.65
CA LEU A 32 -20.51 -5.51 13.81
C LEU A 32 -19.12 -6.15 13.89
N ASP A 33 -18.95 -7.20 14.72
CA ASP A 33 -17.71 -7.95 14.86
C ASP A 33 -17.22 -8.51 13.53
N ARG A 34 -18.15 -9.08 12.76
CA ARG A 34 -17.83 -9.64 11.44
C ARG A 34 -17.31 -8.60 10.46
N MET A 35 -17.95 -7.43 10.39
CA MET A 35 -17.51 -6.34 9.52
C MET A 35 -16.18 -5.74 10.02
N ARG A 36 -16.02 -5.56 11.33
CA ARG A 36 -14.76 -5.15 11.95
C ARG A 36 -13.61 -6.06 11.51
N ASP A 37 -13.80 -7.37 11.65
CA ASP A 37 -12.79 -8.36 11.31
C ASP A 37 -12.46 -8.38 9.82
N LEU A 38 -13.45 -8.15 8.94
CA LEU A 38 -13.24 -8.03 7.50
C LEU A 38 -12.42 -6.78 7.15
N ILE A 39 -12.73 -5.63 7.74
CA ILE A 39 -12.01 -4.37 7.51
C ILE A 39 -10.54 -4.52 7.94
N ILE A 40 -10.30 -5.03 9.15
CA ILE A 40 -8.95 -5.23 9.68
C ILE A 40 -8.18 -6.24 8.80
N SER A 41 -8.79 -7.39 8.51
CA SER A 41 -8.16 -8.43 7.68
C SER A 41 -7.81 -7.92 6.28
N PHE A 42 -8.64 -7.04 5.69
CA PHE A 42 -8.36 -6.45 4.39
C PHE A 42 -7.06 -5.65 4.38
N SER A 43 -6.81 -4.83 5.42
CA SER A 43 -5.60 -4.02 5.50
C SER A 43 -4.33 -4.87 5.55
N TYR A 44 -4.33 -5.93 6.36
CA TYR A 44 -3.22 -6.88 6.44
C TYR A 44 -3.05 -7.69 5.15
N ALA A 45 -4.14 -8.15 4.55
CA ALA A 45 -4.12 -8.88 3.29
C ALA A 45 -3.59 -8.02 2.13
N LEU A 46 -3.96 -6.74 2.08
CA LEU A 46 -3.43 -5.81 1.08
C LEU A 46 -1.93 -5.59 1.26
N LYS A 47 -1.46 -5.42 2.51
CA LYS A 47 -0.03 -5.30 2.81
C LYS A 47 0.74 -6.52 2.31
N ASP A 48 0.31 -7.74 2.68
CA ASP A 48 0.98 -8.98 2.29
C ASP A 48 0.97 -9.17 0.77
N HIS A 49 -0.15 -8.86 0.11
CA HIS A 49 -0.28 -8.90 -1.34
C HIS A 49 0.70 -7.92 -2.03
N LEU A 50 0.84 -6.70 -1.52
CA LEU A 50 1.76 -5.70 -2.08
C LEU A 50 3.23 -6.09 -1.85
N ARG A 51 3.57 -6.72 -0.74
CA ARG A 51 4.93 -7.24 -0.46
C ARG A 51 5.23 -8.53 -1.23
N GLY A 52 4.21 -9.22 -1.71
CA GLY A 52 4.36 -10.53 -2.35
C GLY A 52 4.70 -11.63 -1.33
N GLU A 53 4.36 -11.41 -0.07
CA GLU A 53 4.52 -12.38 1.00
C GLU A 53 3.39 -13.42 0.96
N PRO A 54 3.65 -14.69 1.29
CA PRO A 54 2.59 -15.66 1.46
C PRO A 54 1.69 -15.19 2.60
N HIS A 55 0.37 -15.38 2.43
CA HIS A 55 -0.62 -14.98 3.41
C HIS A 55 -0.26 -15.47 4.80
N ILE A 56 0.11 -14.54 5.70
CA ILE A 56 0.33 -14.85 7.10
C ILE A 56 -1.06 -14.98 7.73
N THR A 57 -1.63 -16.17 7.61
CA THR A 57 -2.95 -16.57 8.11
C THR A 57 -3.16 -16.23 9.60
N ASN A 58 -2.09 -16.06 10.36
CA ASN A 58 -2.13 -15.84 11.80
C ASN A 58 -2.62 -14.45 12.24
N LYS A 59 -2.69 -13.47 11.34
CA LYS A 59 -3.21 -12.11 11.65
C LYS A 59 -4.58 -11.85 11.03
N LEU A 60 -5.09 -12.76 10.21
CA LEU A 60 -6.42 -12.63 9.63
C LEU A 60 -7.44 -13.24 10.59
N SER A 61 -8.33 -12.42 11.11
CA SER A 61 -9.47 -12.89 11.92
C SER A 61 -10.51 -13.66 11.09
N VAL A 62 -10.38 -13.61 9.75
CA VAL A 62 -11.28 -14.27 8.80
C VAL A 62 -10.55 -15.40 8.10
N GLN A 63 -11.17 -16.59 8.09
CA GLN A 63 -10.64 -17.74 7.35
C GLN A 63 -10.71 -17.50 5.84
N VAL A 64 -9.54 -17.58 5.19
CA VAL A 64 -9.41 -17.47 3.74
C VAL A 64 -9.12 -18.87 3.18
N PRO A 65 -9.89 -19.38 2.21
CA PRO A 65 -9.60 -20.65 1.56
C PRO A 65 -8.24 -20.65 0.86
N GLU A 66 -7.50 -21.75 0.94
CA GLU A 66 -6.15 -21.88 0.36
C GLU A 66 -6.09 -21.72 -1.18
N ASN A 67 -7.20 -21.95 -1.86
CA ASN A 67 -7.30 -21.80 -3.31
C ASN A 67 -7.41 -20.34 -3.78
N ILE A 68 -7.56 -19.38 -2.87
CA ILE A 68 -7.70 -17.97 -3.20
C ILE A 68 -6.33 -17.33 -3.45
N LYS A 69 -6.09 -16.90 -4.67
CA LYS A 69 -4.85 -16.21 -5.08
C LYS A 69 -4.83 -14.73 -4.70
N HIS A 70 -6.01 -14.10 -4.64
CA HIS A 70 -6.15 -12.66 -4.42
C HIS A 70 -6.99 -12.39 -3.18
N THR A 71 -6.35 -12.45 -2.03
CA THR A 71 -7.00 -12.30 -0.73
C THR A 71 -7.74 -10.97 -0.53
N PRO A 72 -7.20 -9.79 -0.93
CA PRO A 72 -7.94 -8.54 -0.82
C PRO A 72 -9.29 -8.57 -1.55
N ASN A 73 -9.34 -9.09 -2.79
CA ASN A 73 -10.59 -9.20 -3.54
C ASN A 73 -11.58 -10.13 -2.86
N PHE A 74 -11.11 -11.24 -2.30
CA PHE A 74 -11.96 -12.16 -1.55
C PHE A 74 -12.59 -11.47 -0.34
N LEU A 75 -11.78 -10.76 0.47
CA LEU A 75 -12.27 -10.06 1.66
C LEU A 75 -13.25 -8.94 1.30
N ALA A 76 -13.00 -8.18 0.24
CA ALA A 76 -13.95 -7.20 -0.26
C ALA A 76 -15.27 -7.85 -0.70
N SER A 77 -15.22 -9.01 -1.37
CA SER A 77 -16.42 -9.76 -1.74
C SER A 77 -17.22 -10.22 -0.52
N GLN A 78 -16.55 -10.56 0.59
CA GLN A 78 -17.21 -10.89 1.85
C GLN A 78 -17.89 -9.66 2.48
N MET A 79 -17.27 -8.45 2.41
CA MET A 79 -17.92 -7.22 2.84
C MET A 79 -19.21 -6.97 2.05
N TYR A 80 -19.18 -7.11 0.72
CA TYR A 80 -20.38 -7.00 -0.10
C TYR A 80 -21.43 -8.07 0.21
N ALA A 81 -21.00 -9.29 0.56
CA ALA A 81 -21.94 -10.34 0.97
C ALA A 81 -22.66 -9.98 2.28
N GLU A 82 -21.97 -9.36 3.25
CA GLU A 82 -22.61 -8.87 4.47
C GLU A 82 -23.58 -7.70 4.18
N LEU A 83 -23.17 -6.71 3.38
CA LEU A 83 -24.06 -5.61 2.95
C LEU A 83 -25.32 -6.13 2.27
N LYS A 84 -25.18 -7.11 1.38
CA LYS A 84 -26.32 -7.74 0.71
C LYS A 84 -27.25 -8.45 1.68
N LYS A 85 -26.73 -9.17 2.68
CA LYS A 85 -27.55 -9.82 3.72
C LYS A 85 -28.36 -8.81 4.49
N TRP A 86 -27.75 -7.69 4.92
CA TRP A 86 -28.42 -6.64 5.68
C TRP A 86 -29.51 -5.95 4.86
N ASN A 87 -29.25 -5.68 3.58
CA ASN A 87 -30.26 -5.13 2.68
C ASN A 87 -31.43 -6.08 2.47
N HIS A 88 -31.18 -7.39 2.29
CA HIS A 88 -32.27 -8.38 2.16
C HIS A 88 -33.05 -8.64 3.46
N ALA A 89 -32.46 -8.35 4.60
CA ALA A 89 -33.10 -8.44 5.90
C ALA A 89 -33.85 -7.16 6.31
N ASP A 90 -33.99 -6.20 5.37
CA ASP A 90 -34.58 -4.87 5.61
C ASP A 90 -33.94 -4.11 6.80
N GLN A 91 -32.67 -4.37 7.09
CA GLN A 91 -31.91 -3.69 8.15
C GLN A 91 -31.34 -2.35 7.68
N LEU A 92 -31.28 -2.11 6.37
CA LEU A 92 -30.76 -0.90 5.75
C LEU A 92 -31.81 -0.27 4.85
N THR A 93 -31.96 1.04 4.94
CA THR A 93 -32.66 1.81 3.91
C THR A 93 -31.84 1.84 2.62
N GLY A 94 -32.47 2.15 1.50
CA GLY A 94 -31.75 2.27 0.22
C GLY A 94 -30.64 3.32 0.25
N GLU A 95 -30.84 4.42 0.98
CA GLU A 95 -29.85 5.49 1.14
C GLU A 95 -28.65 5.04 2.00
N GLU A 96 -28.90 4.33 3.09
CA GLU A 96 -27.86 3.78 3.97
C GLU A 96 -27.06 2.69 3.24
N PHE A 97 -27.74 1.81 2.49
CA PHE A 97 -27.06 0.82 1.66
C PHE A 97 -26.11 1.50 0.65
N TRP A 98 -26.58 2.54 -0.04
CA TRP A 98 -25.79 3.31 -0.99
C TRP A 98 -24.57 3.98 -0.32
N ALA A 99 -24.78 4.52 0.87
CA ALA A 99 -23.70 5.13 1.65
C ALA A 99 -22.62 4.13 2.07
N MET A 100 -23.01 2.88 2.40
CA MET A 100 -22.09 1.81 2.77
C MET A 100 -21.40 1.18 1.54
N ASP A 101 -22.14 0.98 0.46
CA ASP A 101 -21.64 0.50 -0.83
C ASP A 101 -20.49 1.38 -1.35
N ARG A 102 -20.67 2.70 -1.26
CA ARG A 102 -19.64 3.66 -1.63
C ARG A 102 -18.34 3.48 -0.85
N GLU A 103 -18.40 3.21 0.45
CA GLU A 103 -17.20 2.96 1.24
C GLU A 103 -16.57 1.60 0.88
N ALA A 104 -17.39 0.55 0.73
CA ALA A 104 -16.91 -0.76 0.34
C ALA A 104 -16.24 -0.76 -1.05
N HIS A 105 -16.77 0.02 -2.00
CA HIS A 105 -16.16 0.23 -3.31
C HIS A 105 -14.75 0.81 -3.22
N MET A 106 -14.53 1.77 -2.34
CA MET A 106 -13.22 2.43 -2.18
C MET A 106 -12.10 1.47 -1.77
N PHE A 107 -12.40 0.36 -1.06
CA PHE A 107 -11.38 -0.64 -0.73
C PHE A 107 -10.75 -1.25 -1.99
N LEU A 108 -11.57 -1.59 -2.99
CA LEU A 108 -11.07 -2.15 -4.26
C LEU A 108 -10.40 -1.09 -5.13
N GLU A 109 -10.89 0.14 -5.14
CA GLU A 109 -10.25 1.25 -5.84
C GLU A 109 -8.84 1.51 -5.31
N ILE A 110 -8.68 1.53 -3.98
CA ILE A 110 -7.37 1.70 -3.35
C ILE A 110 -6.46 0.51 -3.64
N CYS A 111 -7.00 -0.72 -3.57
CA CYS A 111 -6.26 -1.93 -3.91
C CYS A 111 -5.72 -1.87 -5.34
N GLY A 112 -6.57 -1.61 -6.32
CA GLY A 112 -6.19 -1.51 -7.72
C GLY A 112 -5.19 -0.36 -8.00
N ALA A 113 -5.36 0.78 -7.32
CA ALA A 113 -4.40 1.88 -7.42
C ALA A 113 -3.01 1.50 -6.86
N CYS A 114 -2.96 0.80 -5.72
CA CYS A 114 -1.71 0.29 -5.14
C CYS A 114 -1.04 -0.76 -6.05
N GLU A 115 -1.82 -1.65 -6.65
CA GLU A 115 -1.33 -2.64 -7.61
C GLU A 115 -0.77 -1.97 -8.87
N ARG A 116 -1.43 -0.93 -9.36
CA ARG A 116 -0.94 -0.12 -10.47
C ARG A 116 0.43 0.48 -10.15
N ILE A 117 0.60 1.08 -8.97
CA ILE A 117 1.90 1.61 -8.52
C ILE A 117 2.96 0.50 -8.49
N LYS A 118 2.63 -0.66 -7.92
CA LYS A 118 3.54 -1.82 -7.84
C LYS A 118 3.92 -2.35 -9.22
N SER A 119 2.99 -2.39 -10.17
CA SER A 119 3.21 -2.94 -11.51
C SER A 119 3.84 -1.96 -12.48
N THR A 120 3.69 -0.64 -12.26
CA THR A 120 4.19 0.42 -13.14
C THR A 120 5.58 0.89 -12.69
N LEU A 121 6.50 -0.06 -12.53
CA LEU A 121 7.90 0.24 -12.29
C LEU A 121 8.52 0.90 -13.54
N MET A 122 9.49 1.81 -13.33
CA MET A 122 10.26 2.40 -14.43
C MET A 122 10.86 1.31 -15.31
N SER A 123 10.78 1.46 -16.63
CA SER A 123 11.20 0.42 -17.55
C SER A 123 12.64 -0.02 -17.26
N ARG A 124 12.88 -1.32 -17.26
CA ARG A 124 14.20 -1.91 -17.03
C ARG A 124 15.25 -1.31 -17.98
N SER A 125 14.84 -1.00 -19.21
CA SER A 125 15.69 -0.37 -20.22
C SER A 125 16.17 1.02 -19.81
N TRP A 126 15.32 1.85 -19.20
CA TRP A 126 15.70 3.17 -18.71
C TRP A 126 16.78 3.09 -17.64
N ARG A 127 16.65 2.19 -16.67
CA ARG A 127 17.66 1.97 -15.62
C ARG A 127 19.01 1.54 -16.18
N ILE A 128 18.99 0.64 -17.18
CA ILE A 128 20.22 0.18 -17.85
C ILE A 128 20.91 1.37 -18.56
N VAL A 129 20.15 2.16 -19.31
CA VAL A 129 20.70 3.32 -20.02
C VAL A 129 21.27 4.36 -19.05
N THR A 130 20.54 4.70 -17.98
CA THR A 130 21.03 5.65 -16.97
C THR A 130 22.32 5.17 -16.32
N ARG A 131 22.40 3.90 -15.94
CA ARG A 131 23.64 3.31 -15.38
C ARG A 131 24.80 3.32 -16.37
N GLN A 132 24.55 3.00 -17.64
CA GLN A 132 25.56 3.09 -18.70
C GLN A 132 26.05 4.52 -18.89
N CYS A 133 25.15 5.52 -18.89
CA CYS A 133 25.53 6.92 -18.99
C CYS A 133 26.40 7.37 -17.80
N ILE A 134 26.07 6.96 -16.57
CA ILE A 134 26.86 7.26 -15.38
C ILE A 134 28.26 6.66 -15.50
N ILE A 135 28.37 5.37 -15.88
CA ILE A 135 29.67 4.71 -16.05
C ILE A 135 30.50 5.41 -17.12
N LEU A 136 29.92 5.71 -18.28
CA LEU A 136 30.62 6.40 -19.36
C LEU A 136 31.07 7.79 -18.94
N TYR A 137 30.22 8.55 -18.26
CA TYR A 137 30.54 9.87 -17.73
C TYR A 137 31.74 9.79 -16.76
N LEU A 138 31.70 8.87 -15.79
CA LEU A 138 32.78 8.69 -14.82
C LEU A 138 34.11 8.24 -15.46
N LEU A 139 34.03 7.47 -16.55
CA LEU A 139 35.22 7.04 -17.29
C LEU A 139 35.87 8.22 -18.05
N LEU A 140 35.07 9.10 -18.63
CA LEU A 140 35.57 10.24 -19.43
C LEU A 140 36.00 11.43 -18.58
N THR A 141 35.36 11.66 -17.43
CA THR A 141 35.59 12.83 -16.57
C THR A 141 37.06 13.04 -16.17
N PRO A 142 37.82 12.01 -15.73
CA PRO A 142 39.24 12.21 -15.37
C PRO A 142 40.08 12.72 -16.53
N TRP A 143 39.85 12.22 -17.73
CA TRP A 143 40.59 12.65 -18.94
C TRP A 143 40.28 14.11 -19.31
N ALA A 144 39.03 14.53 -19.14
CA ALA A 144 38.63 15.89 -19.43
C ALA A 144 39.16 16.91 -18.39
N LEU A 145 39.35 16.49 -17.13
CA LEU A 145 39.73 17.38 -16.04
C LEU A 145 41.26 17.39 -15.76
N VAL A 146 42.03 16.43 -16.22
CA VAL A 146 43.41 16.25 -15.84
C VAL A 146 44.30 17.43 -16.30
N GLU A 147 44.01 18.03 -17.45
CA GLU A 147 44.76 19.18 -17.97
C GLU A 147 44.58 20.43 -17.13
N GLU A 148 43.39 20.68 -16.60
CA GLU A 148 43.07 21.88 -15.81
C GLU A 148 43.41 21.68 -14.31
N PHE A 149 43.10 20.51 -13.74
CA PHE A 149 43.17 20.26 -12.29
C PHE A 149 44.37 19.41 -11.84
N GLY A 150 45.11 18.77 -12.76
CA GLY A 150 46.24 17.92 -12.42
C GLY A 150 45.88 16.88 -11.37
N TYR A 151 46.58 16.84 -10.23
CA TYR A 151 46.33 15.88 -9.14
C TYR A 151 44.97 16.07 -8.45
N TRP A 152 44.39 17.28 -8.50
CA TRP A 152 43.06 17.55 -7.94
C TRP A 152 41.91 16.90 -8.72
N THR A 153 42.17 16.39 -9.91
CA THR A 153 41.22 15.61 -10.72
C THR A 153 40.68 14.41 -9.94
N VAL A 154 41.53 13.74 -9.16
CA VAL A 154 41.12 12.53 -8.40
C VAL A 154 40.03 12.85 -7.35
N PRO A 155 40.26 13.77 -6.38
CA PRO A 155 39.24 14.07 -5.39
C PRO A 155 37.96 14.64 -6.01
N VAL A 156 38.06 15.45 -7.05
CA VAL A 156 36.87 16.02 -7.74
C VAL A 156 36.04 14.91 -8.40
N THR A 157 36.71 13.97 -9.10
CA THR A 157 36.02 12.84 -9.73
C THR A 157 35.38 11.92 -8.69
N VAL A 158 36.05 11.65 -7.57
CA VAL A 158 35.51 10.81 -6.47
C VAL A 158 34.25 11.43 -5.88
N VAL A 159 34.26 12.73 -5.61
CA VAL A 159 33.07 13.44 -5.08
C VAL A 159 31.94 13.42 -6.11
N GLY A 160 32.22 13.68 -7.39
CA GLY A 160 31.23 13.58 -8.46
C GLY A 160 30.64 12.18 -8.59
N ALA A 161 31.49 11.15 -8.54
CA ALA A 161 31.04 9.76 -8.56
C ALA A 161 30.12 9.42 -7.40
N TYR A 162 30.48 9.86 -6.19
CA TYR A 162 29.67 9.65 -5.00
C TYR A 162 28.24 10.22 -5.18
N PHE A 163 28.11 11.46 -5.65
CA PHE A 163 26.78 12.08 -5.86
C PHE A 163 25.97 11.36 -6.94
N LEU A 164 26.59 11.00 -8.07
CA LEU A 164 25.88 10.32 -9.16
C LEU A 164 25.42 8.92 -8.78
N ILE A 165 26.26 8.12 -8.12
CA ILE A 165 25.93 6.78 -7.69
C ILE A 165 24.88 6.80 -6.57
N SER A 166 25.03 7.73 -5.61
CA SER A 166 24.05 7.91 -4.53
C SER A 166 22.69 8.35 -5.06
N GLY A 167 22.67 9.26 -6.04
CA GLY A 167 21.45 9.70 -6.68
C GLY A 167 20.71 8.56 -7.41
N GLU A 168 21.45 7.73 -8.14
CA GLU A 168 20.87 6.53 -8.80
C GLU A 168 20.33 5.53 -7.77
N ALA A 169 21.05 5.31 -6.67
CA ALA A 169 20.61 4.43 -5.59
C ALA A 169 19.31 4.95 -4.93
N ILE A 170 19.23 6.24 -4.60
CA ILE A 170 18.02 6.85 -4.02
C ILE A 170 16.84 6.75 -5.00
N ALA A 171 17.04 7.03 -6.29
CA ALA A 171 16.00 6.90 -7.29
C ALA A 171 15.43 5.48 -7.34
N HIS A 172 16.28 4.47 -7.22
CA HIS A 172 15.85 3.07 -7.18
C HIS A 172 15.02 2.73 -5.94
N TYR A 173 15.33 3.30 -4.77
CA TYR A 173 14.55 3.09 -3.55
C TYR A 173 13.16 3.73 -3.61
N VAL A 174 13.05 4.91 -4.22
CA VAL A 174 11.78 5.62 -4.36
C VAL A 174 10.79 4.90 -5.31
N GLU A 175 11.29 4.08 -6.24
CA GLU A 175 10.45 3.30 -7.16
C GLU A 175 9.58 2.22 -6.49
N SER A 176 9.99 1.66 -5.36
CA SER A 176 9.31 0.54 -4.71
C SER A 176 8.82 0.90 -3.31
N PRO A 177 7.68 1.61 -3.17
CA PRO A 177 7.25 2.18 -1.88
C PRO A 177 6.77 1.12 -0.88
N PHE A 178 6.45 -0.11 -1.30
CA PHE A 178 5.84 -1.16 -0.49
C PHE A 178 6.81 -2.20 0.10
N GLY A 179 8.12 -1.95 0.01
CA GLY A 179 9.14 -2.85 0.56
C GLY A 179 9.20 -2.87 2.10
N ILE A 180 10.22 -3.56 2.64
CA ILE A 180 10.40 -3.79 4.09
C ILE A 180 11.45 -2.83 4.70
N ARG A 181 12.14 -2.02 3.88
CA ARG A 181 13.23 -1.16 4.36
C ARG A 181 12.71 0.09 5.07
N GLU A 182 13.55 0.71 5.89
CA GLU A 182 13.20 1.90 6.69
C GLU A 182 12.71 3.09 5.86
N ASP A 183 13.20 3.24 4.61
CA ASP A 183 12.81 4.32 3.70
C ASP A 183 11.46 4.08 2.99
N HIS A 184 10.89 2.88 3.13
CA HIS A 184 9.60 2.53 2.53
C HIS A 184 8.44 2.99 3.41
N LEU A 185 7.22 2.91 2.84
CA LEU A 185 6.02 3.23 3.59
C LEU A 185 5.83 2.22 4.73
N ASP A 186 5.67 2.72 5.95
CA ASP A 186 5.38 1.89 7.13
C ASP A 186 3.96 1.30 7.04
N LEU A 187 3.83 0.22 6.29
CA LEU A 187 2.56 -0.49 6.12
C LEU A 187 2.12 -1.20 7.40
N ASP A 188 3.07 -1.64 8.22
CA ASP A 188 2.77 -2.31 9.49
C ASP A 188 2.14 -1.34 10.48
N GLY A 189 2.72 -0.15 10.63
CA GLY A 189 2.16 0.92 11.45
C GLY A 189 0.79 1.40 10.95
N LEU A 190 0.58 1.46 9.64
CA LEU A 190 -0.72 1.83 9.06
C LEU A 190 -1.78 0.76 9.30
N CYS A 191 -1.46 -0.52 9.17
CA CYS A 191 -2.37 -1.62 9.51
C CYS A 191 -2.72 -1.60 11.01
N ALA A 192 -1.74 -1.43 11.88
CA ALA A 192 -1.98 -1.32 13.32
C ALA A 192 -2.90 -0.13 13.66
N LYS A 193 -2.70 1.02 13.00
CA LYS A 193 -3.56 2.20 13.16
C LYS A 193 -5.00 1.97 12.69
N ILE A 194 -5.19 1.21 11.60
CA ILE A 194 -6.53 0.81 11.14
C ILE A 194 -7.17 -0.09 12.19
N GLU A 195 -6.45 -1.12 12.64
CA GLU A 195 -6.91 -2.06 13.65
C GLU A 195 -7.34 -1.38 14.94
N GLU A 196 -6.48 -0.52 15.50
CA GLU A 196 -6.75 0.26 16.71
C GLU A 196 -8.00 1.14 16.55
N SER A 197 -8.04 1.93 15.48
CA SER A 197 -9.15 2.86 15.23
C SER A 197 -10.48 2.15 15.00
N VAL A 198 -10.48 1.04 14.25
CA VAL A 198 -11.70 0.26 13.97
C VAL A 198 -12.20 -0.44 15.22
N LYS A 199 -11.31 -1.00 16.03
CA LYS A 199 -11.67 -1.58 17.34
C LYS A 199 -12.26 -0.52 18.27
N GLU A 200 -11.61 0.61 18.43
CA GLU A 200 -12.12 1.72 19.24
C GLU A 200 -13.54 2.13 18.83
N ILE A 201 -13.82 2.25 17.52
CA ILE A 201 -15.14 2.60 17.01
C ILE A 201 -16.18 1.51 17.33
N CYS A 202 -15.80 0.22 17.27
CA CYS A 202 -16.71 -0.88 17.51
C CYS A 202 -16.95 -1.14 19.00
N ASP A 203 -15.98 -0.85 19.87
CA ASP A 203 -16.01 -1.14 21.29
C ASP A 203 -16.60 0.04 22.13
N THR A 204 -16.76 1.25 21.55
CA THR A 204 -17.34 2.44 22.21
C THR A 204 -18.84 2.43 22.19
#